data_85c44aa663002c1d3f8a827f356d8ade
#
_entry.id   85c44aa663002c1d3f8a827f356d8ade
#
_cell.length_a   1.000
_cell.length_b   1.000
_cell.length_c   1.000
_cell.angle_alpha   90.00
_cell.angle_beta   90.00
_cell.angle_gamma   90.00
#
_symmetry.space_group_name_H-M   'P 1'
#
loop_
_entity.id
_entity.type
_entity.pdbx_description
1 polymer ?
#
loop_
_entity_poly.entity_id
_entity_poly.type
_entity_poly.pdbx_seq_one_letter_code
_entity_poly.pdbx_strand_id
1 'polypeptide(L)'
;MTATDEELVARSQGGDLESFNELIVRWERPIYALAYRVIGREEDARDVCQDTFLRAYRALPGFKGQAKFSSWLYRIALNLCRDWIRRQRRAPVSQMPEDAD
;
A
#
# COMPACT_ATOMS: atom_id res chain seq x y z
N MET A 1 19.55 7.20 17.30
CA MET A 1 19.03 5.87 16.97
C MET A 1 17.68 5.97 16.30
N THR A 2 17.44 5.10 15.35
CA THR A 2 16.20 5.12 14.59
C THR A 2 15.14 4.30 15.32
N ALA A 3 13.93 4.84 15.41
CA ALA A 3 12.83 4.11 16.03
C ALA A 3 12.47 2.88 15.16
N THR A 4 12.06 1.82 15.83
CA THR A 4 11.59 0.63 15.11
C THR A 4 10.21 0.90 14.52
N ASP A 5 9.82 0.05 13.58
CA ASP A 5 8.46 0.13 13.04
C ASP A 5 7.44 0.06 14.16
N GLU A 6 7.63 -0.86 15.09
CA GLU A 6 6.67 -1.07 16.18
C GLU A 6 6.57 0.15 17.09
N GLU A 7 7.69 0.82 17.33
CA GLU A 7 7.65 2.05 18.10
C GLU A 7 6.89 3.15 17.36
N LEU A 8 7.13 3.27 16.07
CA LEU A 8 6.43 4.26 15.26
C LEU A 8 4.95 3.97 15.18
N VAL A 9 4.60 2.69 15.07
CA VAL A 9 3.20 2.26 15.05
C VAL A 9 2.53 2.69 16.36
N ALA A 10 3.16 2.39 17.49
CA ALA A 10 2.56 2.72 18.78
C ALA A 10 2.36 4.22 18.93
N ARG A 11 3.33 5.02 18.50
CA ARG A 11 3.20 6.47 18.57
C ARG A 11 2.10 6.96 17.64
N SER A 12 2.01 6.37 16.45
CA SER A 12 0.96 6.75 15.48
C SER A 12 -0.42 6.43 16.04
N GLN A 13 -0.55 5.28 16.70
CA GLN A 13 -1.81 4.89 17.30
C GLN A 13 -2.20 5.85 18.43
N GLY A 14 -1.21 6.48 19.05
CA GLY A 14 -1.47 7.49 20.05
C GLY A 14 -1.74 8.88 19.50
N GLY A 15 -1.75 9.01 18.17
CA GLY A 15 -2.09 10.28 17.55
C GLY A 15 -0.91 11.05 16.98
N ASP A 16 0.29 10.49 17.01
CA ASP A 16 1.47 11.18 16.48
C ASP A 16 1.57 10.98 14.99
N LEU A 17 1.05 11.95 14.24
CA LEU A 17 1.01 11.87 12.79
C LEU A 17 2.41 11.83 12.17
N GLU A 18 3.37 12.48 12.80
CA GLU A 18 4.72 12.48 12.26
C GLU A 18 5.36 11.10 12.30
N SER A 19 5.01 10.31 13.29
CA SER A 19 5.49 8.93 13.35
C SER A 19 4.94 8.12 12.18
N PHE A 20 3.70 8.37 11.80
CA PHE A 20 3.15 7.68 10.64
C PHE A 20 3.83 8.15 9.36
N ASN A 21 4.11 9.45 9.24
CA ASN A 21 4.84 9.97 8.09
C ASN A 21 6.21 9.31 7.97
N GLU A 22 6.84 9.05 9.09
CA GLU A 22 8.13 8.37 9.06
C GLU A 22 8.01 6.95 8.55
N LEU A 23 6.92 6.26 8.90
CA LEU A 23 6.65 4.93 8.35
C LEU A 23 6.46 4.99 6.84
N ILE A 24 5.76 6.02 6.35
CA ILE A 24 5.59 6.19 4.92
C ILE A 24 6.95 6.36 4.24
N VAL A 25 7.77 7.26 4.75
CA VAL A 25 9.09 7.51 4.16
C VAL A 25 9.91 6.22 4.14
N ARG A 26 9.81 5.44 5.19
CA ARG A 26 10.59 4.21 5.31
C ARG A 26 10.14 3.14 4.33
N TRP A 27 8.85 3.05 4.05
CA TRP A 27 8.30 1.93 3.31
C TRP A 27 7.75 2.26 1.94
N GLU A 28 7.69 3.54 1.55
CA GLU A 28 7.04 3.88 0.27
C GLU A 28 7.77 3.29 -0.92
N ARG A 29 9.10 3.29 -0.91
CA ARG A 29 9.84 2.72 -2.04
C ARG A 29 9.62 1.21 -2.17
N PRO A 30 9.77 0.43 -1.09
CA PRO A 30 9.50 -1.00 -1.20
C PRO A 30 8.07 -1.31 -1.63
N ILE A 31 7.11 -0.55 -1.14
CA ILE A 31 5.71 -0.78 -1.50
C ILE A 31 5.48 -0.42 -2.97
N TYR A 32 6.03 0.70 -3.43
CA TYR A 32 5.92 1.06 -4.83
C TYR A 32 6.57 -0.01 -5.72
N ALA A 33 7.75 -0.48 -5.32
CA ALA A 33 8.46 -1.49 -6.11
C ALA A 33 7.64 -2.78 -6.23
N LEU A 34 6.99 -3.18 -5.14
CA LEU A 34 6.12 -4.34 -5.16
C LEU A 34 4.95 -4.12 -6.11
N ALA A 35 4.29 -2.98 -6.00
CA ALA A 35 3.15 -2.67 -6.84
C ALA A 35 3.56 -2.61 -8.31
N TYR A 36 4.70 -1.99 -8.59
CA TYR A 36 5.16 -1.90 -9.97
C TYR A 36 5.49 -3.28 -10.54
N ARG A 37 6.09 -4.13 -9.73
CA ARG A 37 6.41 -5.48 -10.20
C ARG A 37 5.17 -6.27 -10.58
N VAL A 38 4.08 -6.08 -9.83
CA VAL A 38 2.85 -6.81 -10.08
C VAL A 38 2.05 -6.19 -11.22
N ILE A 39 1.96 -4.87 -11.24
CA ILE A 39 1.08 -4.15 -12.16
C ILE A 39 1.78 -3.79 -13.47
N GLY A 40 3.05 -3.41 -13.38
CA GLY A 40 3.84 -3.07 -14.56
C GLY A 40 3.56 -1.71 -15.17
N ARG A 41 2.74 -0.89 -14.54
CA ARG A 41 2.40 0.45 -15.01
C ARG A 41 2.69 1.45 -13.92
N GLU A 42 3.50 2.44 -14.25
CA GLU A 42 4.04 3.36 -13.26
C GLU A 42 2.96 4.13 -12.52
N GLU A 43 2.02 4.70 -13.26
CA GLU A 43 0.97 5.51 -12.63
C GLU A 43 0.07 4.68 -11.75
N ASP A 44 -0.28 3.48 -12.22
CA ASP A 44 -1.16 2.62 -11.44
C ASP A 44 -0.45 2.09 -10.20
N ALA A 45 0.84 1.80 -10.33
CA ALA A 45 1.62 1.37 -9.16
C ALA A 45 1.72 2.49 -8.13
N ARG A 46 1.86 3.73 -8.61
CA ARG A 46 1.90 4.87 -7.69
C ARG A 46 0.58 5.03 -6.94
N ASP A 47 -0.53 4.86 -7.66
CA ASP A 47 -1.85 4.94 -7.05
C ASP A 47 -2.05 3.85 -6.01
N VAL A 48 -1.61 2.62 -6.32
CA VAL A 48 -1.72 1.53 -5.35
C VAL A 48 -0.86 1.82 -4.13
N CYS A 49 0.33 2.39 -4.33
CA CYS A 49 1.19 2.74 -3.22
C CYS A 49 0.52 3.75 -2.29
N GLN A 50 -0.06 4.80 -2.86
CA GLN A 50 -0.76 5.80 -2.06
C GLN A 50 -1.95 5.21 -1.34
N ASP A 51 -2.74 4.38 -2.04
CA ASP A 51 -3.89 3.74 -1.42
C ASP A 51 -3.49 2.81 -0.28
N THR A 52 -2.34 2.15 -0.43
CA THR A 52 -1.84 1.27 0.62
C THR A 52 -1.67 2.03 1.92
N PHE A 53 -1.02 3.18 1.86
CA PHE A 53 -0.77 3.96 3.08
C PHE A 53 -2.03 4.60 3.61
N LEU A 54 -2.95 4.99 2.73
CA LEU A 54 -4.22 5.53 3.17
C LEU A 54 -5.02 4.48 3.94
N ARG A 55 -5.07 3.26 3.40
CA ARG A 55 -5.77 2.17 4.08
C ARG A 55 -5.07 1.78 5.38
N ALA A 56 -3.73 1.78 5.36
CA ALA A 56 -2.97 1.48 6.56
C ALA A 56 -3.28 2.51 7.65
N TYR A 57 -3.31 3.77 7.28
CA TYR A 57 -3.60 4.81 8.26
C TYR A 57 -4.99 4.62 8.87
N ARG A 58 -5.97 4.34 8.04
CA ARG A 58 -7.34 4.14 8.53
C ARG A 58 -7.50 2.91 9.39
N ALA A 59 -6.75 1.86 9.07
CA ALA A 59 -6.87 0.60 9.81
C ALA A 59 -5.94 0.51 10.99
N LEU A 60 -5.00 1.45 11.12
CA LEU A 60 -3.98 1.40 12.16
C LEU A 60 -4.54 1.32 13.57
N PRO A 61 -5.61 2.03 13.91
CA PRO A 61 -6.15 1.92 15.28
C PRO A 61 -6.52 0.50 15.67
N GLY A 62 -6.88 -0.34 14.69
CA GLY A 62 -7.24 -1.73 14.97
C GLY A 62 -6.09 -2.71 14.81
N PHE A 63 -4.93 -2.24 14.44
CA PHE A 63 -3.77 -3.12 14.28
C PHE A 63 -3.22 -3.47 15.66
N LYS A 64 -3.17 -4.75 15.98
CA LYS A 64 -2.80 -5.20 17.32
C LYS A 64 -1.50 -5.99 17.36
N GLY A 65 -0.68 -5.89 16.32
CA GLY A 65 0.60 -6.56 16.32
C GLY A 65 0.54 -8.04 16.08
N GLN A 66 -0.52 -8.52 15.43
CA GLN A 66 -0.65 -9.95 15.10
C GLN A 66 0.43 -10.38 14.12
N ALA A 67 0.99 -9.43 13.37
CA ALA A 67 2.07 -9.66 12.44
C ALA A 67 2.98 -8.45 12.50
N LYS A 68 4.14 -8.57 11.86
CA LYS A 68 5.02 -7.40 11.71
C LYS A 68 4.28 -6.34 10.91
N PHE A 69 4.54 -5.07 11.23
CA PHE A 69 3.93 -3.98 10.49
C PHE A 69 4.21 -4.10 8.98
N SER A 70 5.45 -4.41 8.61
CA SER A 70 5.78 -4.51 7.19
C SER A 70 5.01 -5.62 6.50
N SER A 71 4.82 -6.76 7.16
CA SER A 71 4.04 -7.86 6.59
C SER A 71 2.60 -7.47 6.41
N TRP A 72 2.04 -6.77 7.38
CA TRP A 72 0.68 -6.29 7.33
C TRP A 72 0.51 -5.28 6.20
N LEU A 73 1.47 -4.37 6.07
CA LEU A 73 1.46 -3.36 5.02
C LEU A 73 1.54 -4.00 3.63
N TYR A 74 2.43 -4.97 3.48
CA TYR A 74 2.56 -5.69 2.20
C TYR A 74 1.28 -6.41 1.83
N ARG A 75 0.58 -6.97 2.82
CA ARG A 75 -0.69 -7.64 2.55
C ARG A 75 -1.73 -6.67 2.01
N ILE A 76 -1.77 -5.46 2.57
CA ILE A 76 -2.67 -4.43 2.05
C ILE A 76 -2.33 -4.12 0.60
N ALA A 77 -1.05 -3.93 0.33
CA ALA A 77 -0.61 -3.60 -1.03
C ALA A 77 -0.92 -4.71 -2.01
N LEU A 78 -0.67 -5.96 -1.64
CA LEU A 78 -0.95 -7.09 -2.52
C LEU A 78 -2.44 -7.22 -2.80
N ASN A 79 -3.27 -7.01 -1.80
CA ASN A 79 -4.72 -7.06 -2.01
C ASN A 79 -5.16 -5.99 -2.99
N LEU A 80 -4.59 -4.80 -2.89
CA LEU A 80 -4.91 -3.73 -3.83
C LEU A 80 -4.43 -4.05 -5.24
N CYS A 81 -3.26 -4.68 -5.35
CA CYS A 81 -2.76 -5.11 -6.65
C CYS A 81 -3.69 -6.14 -7.28
N ARG A 82 -4.15 -7.10 -6.48
CA ARG A 82 -5.06 -8.13 -6.96
C ARG A 82 -6.38 -7.52 -7.42
N ASP A 83 -6.88 -6.54 -6.66
CA ASP A 83 -8.10 -5.84 -7.03
C ASP A 83 -7.93 -5.11 -8.34
N TRP A 84 -6.78 -4.47 -8.53
CA TRP A 84 -6.49 -3.77 -9.76
C TRP A 84 -6.47 -4.74 -10.95
N ILE A 85 -5.80 -5.87 -10.80
CA ILE A 85 -5.72 -6.88 -11.85
C ILE A 85 -7.12 -7.40 -12.17
N ARG A 86 -7.92 -7.65 -11.15
CA ARG A 86 -9.26 -8.17 -11.34
C ARG A 86 -10.12 -7.18 -12.09
N ARG A 87 -9.99 -5.89 -11.79
CA ARG A 87 -10.74 -4.87 -12.51
C ARG A 87 -10.32 -4.79 -13.98
N GLN A 88 -9.03 -4.94 -14.25
CA GLN A 88 -8.54 -4.94 -15.62
C GLN A 88 -9.14 -6.09 -16.41
N ARG A 89 -9.22 -7.26 -15.79
CA ARG A 89 -9.77 -8.44 -16.47
C ARG A 89 -11.26 -8.30 -16.75
N ARG A 90 -11.97 -7.57 -15.89
CA ARG A 90 -13.40 -7.38 -16.05
C ARG A 90 -13.77 -6.10 -16.77
N ALA A 91 -12.78 -5.39 -17.27
CA ALA A 91 -13.04 -4.16 -18.00
C ALA A 91 -13.94 -4.47 -19.20
N PRO A 92 -14.91 -3.61 -19.47
CA PRO A 92 -15.77 -3.82 -20.63
C PRO A 92 -14.97 -3.91 -21.90
N VAL A 93 -15.46 -4.72 -22.83
CA VAL A 93 -14.80 -4.88 -24.12
C VAL A 93 -14.61 -3.54 -24.82
N SER A 94 -15.54 -2.64 -24.62
CA SER A 94 -15.46 -1.33 -25.24
C SER A 94 -14.24 -0.55 -24.82
N GLN A 95 -13.62 -0.93 -23.72
CA GLN A 95 -12.41 -0.26 -23.25
C GLN A 95 -11.15 -0.93 -23.76
N MET A 96 -11.29 -2.07 -24.40
CA MET A 96 -10.15 -2.85 -24.84
C MET A 96 -9.58 -2.44 -26.18
N PRO A 97 -10.40 -2.06 -27.15
CA PRO A 97 -9.89 -1.89 -28.52
C PRO A 97 -8.73 -0.94 -28.66
N GLU A 98 -8.74 0.13 -27.89
CA GLU A 98 -7.68 1.10 -27.97
C GLU A 98 -6.37 0.52 -27.49
N ASP A 99 -6.44 -0.30 -26.46
CA ASP A 99 -5.24 -0.89 -25.90
C ASP A 99 -4.79 -2.10 -26.71
N ALA A 100 -5.75 -2.81 -27.29
CA ALA A 100 -5.44 -3.99 -28.06
C ALA A 100 -4.69 -3.66 -29.33
N ASP A 101 -4.90 -2.48 -29.85
CA ASP A 101 -4.19 -2.03 -31.03
C ASP A 101 -2.81 -1.53 -30.70
#